data_284341e30639fad64091da7a08e63e87
#
_entry.id   284341e30639fad64091da7a08e63e87
#
_cell.length_a   1.000
_cell.length_b   1.000
_cell.length_c   1.000
_cell.angle_alpha   90.00
_cell.angle_beta   90.00
_cell.angle_gamma   90.00
#
_symmetry.space_group_name_H-M   'P 1'
#
loop_
_entity.id
_entity.type
_entity.pdbx_description
1 polymer ?
#
loop_
_entity_poly.entity_id
_entity_poly.type
_entity_poly.pdbx_seq_one_letter_code
_entity_poly.pdbx_strand_id
1 'polypeptide(L)'
;MRVFISVLMVVWASVAVAQGECHADVPCVLVDGRTYHVKAPDGWDGVTPLPVMLHFHGWGRQGTLIVKHMRISGATRRRGVLLLAPNGAGKTWDFWRSDTDDVAFGERVLADAAKRYPIDRSNVFVSGYSYGSAMAWRFACETDLDVRAVLAVSGTLRQTTECSGAPREVRHVHGLTDTVMDFPMGQDGDETYPVALWRRQFGCGDARAAQWWGNVPPIKYKRTVWDDCAGGRRVVLDVHPSGHFIPKGWFARQLDELLGREPKLP
;
A
#
# COMPACT_ATOMS: atom_id res chain seq x y z
N MET A 1 9.63 40.31 -60.63
CA MET A 1 10.47 40.27 -59.44
C MET A 1 9.69 39.48 -58.40
N ARG A 2 9.99 38.18 -58.20
CA ARG A 2 9.30 37.29 -57.21
C ARG A 2 10.16 37.22 -55.94
N VAL A 3 9.63 37.72 -54.86
CA VAL A 3 10.27 37.68 -53.54
C VAL A 3 9.93 36.31 -52.88
N PHE A 4 10.93 35.48 -52.67
CA PHE A 4 10.80 34.27 -51.88
C PHE A 4 11.01 34.62 -50.41
N ILE A 5 9.95 34.49 -49.61
CA ILE A 5 10.03 34.60 -48.15
C ILE A 5 10.39 33.21 -47.61
N SER A 6 11.61 33.03 -47.15
CA SER A 6 12.03 31.81 -46.43
C SER A 6 11.57 31.90 -44.98
N VAL A 7 10.64 31.02 -44.60
CA VAL A 7 10.21 30.88 -43.22
C VAL A 7 11.21 29.96 -42.51
N LEU A 8 11.99 30.49 -41.57
CA LEU A 8 12.86 29.74 -40.69
C LEU A 8 11.98 29.09 -39.60
N MET A 9 11.78 27.76 -39.65
CA MET A 9 11.22 27.04 -38.53
C MET A 9 12.29 26.86 -37.45
N VAL A 10 12.12 27.53 -36.30
CA VAL A 10 12.91 27.29 -35.10
C VAL A 10 12.34 26.07 -34.41
N VAL A 11 13.03 24.93 -34.50
CA VAL A 11 12.71 23.72 -33.76
C VAL A 11 13.27 23.90 -32.34
N TRP A 12 12.39 24.11 -31.38
CA TRP A 12 12.74 24.06 -29.97
C TRP A 12 12.96 22.59 -29.58
N ALA A 13 14.21 22.17 -29.49
CA ALA A 13 14.57 20.90 -28.87
C ALA A 13 14.35 21.04 -27.34
N SER A 14 13.30 20.42 -26.83
CA SER A 14 13.12 20.26 -25.41
C SER A 14 14.25 19.35 -24.89
N VAL A 15 15.20 19.91 -24.16
CA VAL A 15 16.19 19.14 -23.43
C VAL A 15 15.44 18.41 -22.32
N ALA A 16 15.08 17.15 -22.54
CA ALA A 16 14.66 16.25 -21.48
C ALA A 16 15.86 16.08 -20.56
N VAL A 17 15.84 16.74 -19.41
CA VAL A 17 16.78 16.45 -18.33
C VAL A 17 16.52 14.99 -17.96
N ALA A 18 17.46 14.12 -18.26
CA ALA A 18 17.44 12.74 -17.79
C ALA A 18 17.44 12.78 -16.25
N GLN A 19 16.26 12.63 -15.65
CA GLN A 19 16.15 12.42 -14.23
C GLN A 19 16.88 11.12 -13.94
N GLY A 20 17.95 11.17 -13.13
CA GLY A 20 18.78 10.01 -12.81
C GLY A 20 17.90 8.82 -12.42
N GLU A 21 18.23 7.64 -12.97
CA GLU A 21 17.46 6.42 -12.70
C GLU A 21 17.44 6.12 -11.20
N CYS A 22 16.30 6.31 -10.55
CA CYS A 22 16.11 5.87 -9.18
C CYS A 22 15.64 4.41 -9.15
N HIS A 23 16.10 3.67 -8.16
CA HIS A 23 15.81 2.24 -8.00
C HIS A 23 15.91 1.84 -6.52
N ALA A 24 15.96 0.53 -6.24
CA ALA A 24 15.97 0.02 -4.86
C ALA A 24 17.10 0.61 -3.97
N ASP A 25 18.27 0.86 -4.53
CA ASP A 25 19.43 1.37 -3.78
C ASP A 25 19.64 2.89 -3.91
N VAL A 26 19.10 3.50 -4.95
CA VAL A 26 19.16 4.95 -5.22
C VAL A 26 17.75 5.53 -5.12
N PRO A 27 17.47 6.40 -4.13
CA PRO A 27 16.14 6.95 -3.96
C PRO A 27 15.76 7.90 -5.08
N CYS A 28 14.48 7.91 -5.44
CA CYS A 28 13.87 8.98 -6.20
C CYS A 28 13.73 10.22 -5.31
N VAL A 29 14.06 11.39 -5.82
CA VAL A 29 13.93 12.66 -5.11
C VAL A 29 12.78 13.45 -5.72
N LEU A 30 11.82 13.84 -4.89
CA LEU A 30 10.71 14.72 -5.28
C LEU A 30 11.14 16.20 -5.24
N VAL A 31 10.32 17.07 -5.83
CA VAL A 31 10.60 18.52 -5.91
C VAL A 31 10.76 19.17 -4.54
N ASP A 32 10.06 18.66 -3.52
CA ASP A 32 10.13 19.11 -2.14
C ASP A 32 11.32 18.53 -1.35
N GLY A 33 12.18 17.76 -1.99
CA GLY A 33 13.34 17.11 -1.39
C GLY A 33 13.03 15.80 -0.64
N ARG A 34 11.75 15.42 -0.47
CA ARG A 34 11.39 14.11 0.09
C ARG A 34 11.73 12.99 -0.90
N THR A 35 11.96 11.80 -0.37
CA THR A 35 12.48 10.70 -1.19
C THR A 35 11.67 9.42 -1.02
N TYR A 36 11.74 8.55 -2.02
CA TYR A 36 11.20 7.20 -1.97
C TYR A 36 12.07 6.23 -2.74
N HIS A 37 11.99 4.95 -2.43
CA HIS A 37 12.64 3.88 -3.20
C HIS A 37 11.61 3.16 -4.06
N VAL A 38 12.07 2.65 -5.22
CA VAL A 38 11.23 1.88 -6.13
C VAL A 38 11.86 0.54 -6.42
N LYS A 39 11.04 -0.51 -6.49
CA LYS A 39 11.44 -1.84 -6.90
C LYS A 39 10.49 -2.39 -7.95
N ALA A 40 10.95 -2.46 -9.17
CA ALA A 40 10.23 -3.10 -10.27
C ALA A 40 10.14 -4.63 -10.07
N PRO A 41 9.10 -5.27 -10.61
CA PRO A 41 8.98 -6.73 -10.56
C PRO A 41 10.02 -7.45 -11.42
N ASP A 42 10.25 -8.72 -11.08
CA ASP A 42 11.18 -9.56 -11.84
C ASP A 42 10.68 -9.79 -13.27
N GLY A 43 11.58 -9.65 -14.25
CA GLY A 43 11.29 -9.92 -15.65
C GLY A 43 10.30 -8.96 -16.31
N TRP A 44 10.05 -7.77 -15.73
CA TRP A 44 9.21 -6.77 -16.36
C TRP A 44 9.80 -6.30 -17.70
N ASP A 45 8.96 -6.16 -18.69
CA ASP A 45 9.31 -5.83 -20.09
C ASP A 45 9.58 -4.34 -20.36
N GLY A 46 9.39 -3.49 -19.35
CA GLY A 46 9.57 -2.04 -19.47
C GLY A 46 8.31 -1.28 -20.00
N VAL A 47 7.29 -1.97 -20.46
CA VAL A 47 6.13 -1.34 -21.13
C VAL A 47 4.76 -1.77 -20.61
N THR A 48 4.62 -3.01 -20.14
CA THR A 48 3.35 -3.51 -19.60
C THR A 48 2.95 -2.72 -18.35
N PRO A 49 1.71 -2.19 -18.27
CA PRO A 49 1.23 -1.47 -17.09
C PRO A 49 1.28 -2.34 -15.83
N LEU A 50 1.83 -1.78 -14.76
CA LEU A 50 2.08 -2.48 -13.51
C LEU A 50 1.05 -2.13 -12.44
N PRO A 51 0.43 -3.11 -11.77
CA PRO A 51 -0.12 -2.91 -10.44
C PRO A 51 0.93 -2.29 -9.53
N VAL A 52 0.53 -1.39 -8.64
CA VAL A 52 1.47 -0.68 -7.76
C VAL A 52 1.10 -0.88 -6.30
N MET A 53 2.09 -1.06 -5.43
CA MET A 53 1.94 -1.07 -3.99
C MET A 53 2.77 0.03 -3.34
N LEU A 54 2.10 1.04 -2.78
CA LEU A 54 2.70 2.04 -1.91
C LEU A 54 2.79 1.46 -0.49
N HIS A 55 4.01 1.27 0.03
CA HIS A 55 4.22 0.66 1.34
C HIS A 55 4.89 1.60 2.33
N PHE A 56 4.18 1.95 3.39
CA PHE A 56 4.69 2.75 4.50
C PHE A 56 5.45 1.87 5.50
N HIS A 57 6.69 2.27 5.83
CA HIS A 57 7.56 1.53 6.76
C HIS A 57 7.14 1.73 8.23
N GLY A 58 7.56 0.82 9.12
CA GLY A 58 7.38 0.98 10.56
C GLY A 58 8.30 2.04 11.18
N TRP A 59 8.06 2.38 12.44
CA TRP A 59 8.86 3.36 13.20
C TRP A 59 10.36 3.04 13.19
N GLY A 60 11.18 4.07 13.08
CA GLY A 60 12.64 3.95 13.05
C GLY A 60 13.21 3.33 11.77
N ARG A 61 12.38 3.10 10.73
CA ARG A 61 12.78 2.47 9.47
C ARG A 61 12.79 3.48 8.31
N GLN A 62 13.11 2.99 7.12
CA GLN A 62 13.11 3.74 5.87
C GLN A 62 12.80 2.85 4.67
N GLY A 63 12.44 3.43 3.53
CA GLY A 63 12.06 2.73 2.32
C GLY A 63 13.14 1.77 1.79
N THR A 64 14.43 2.10 1.98
CA THR A 64 15.54 1.20 1.59
C THR A 64 15.48 -0.16 2.28
N LEU A 65 14.95 -0.25 3.51
CA LEU A 65 14.75 -1.54 4.19
C LEU A 65 13.55 -2.30 3.61
N ILE A 66 12.53 -1.59 3.16
CA ILE A 66 11.32 -2.19 2.58
C ILE A 66 11.62 -2.85 1.25
N VAL A 67 12.35 -2.18 0.35
CA VAL A 67 12.72 -2.75 -0.95
C VAL A 67 13.67 -3.96 -0.85
N LYS A 68 14.29 -4.17 0.32
CA LYS A 68 15.13 -5.32 0.65
C LYS A 68 14.41 -6.39 1.49
N HIS A 69 13.23 -6.08 2.03
CA HIS A 69 12.50 -6.96 2.93
C HIS A 69 11.75 -8.06 2.17
N MET A 70 12.23 -9.31 2.26
CA MET A 70 11.74 -10.43 1.43
C MET A 70 10.25 -10.73 1.57
N ARG A 71 9.62 -10.46 2.72
CA ARG A 71 8.18 -10.68 2.92
C ARG A 71 7.31 -9.62 2.23
N ILE A 72 7.89 -8.46 1.87
CA ILE A 72 7.24 -7.36 1.15
C ILE A 72 7.72 -7.33 -0.29
N SER A 73 8.98 -6.94 -0.51
CA SER A 73 9.60 -6.83 -1.83
C SER A 73 9.62 -8.17 -2.59
N GLY A 74 9.88 -9.28 -1.89
CA GLY A 74 9.81 -10.60 -2.51
C GLY A 74 8.39 -11.00 -2.91
N ALA A 75 7.37 -10.55 -2.18
CA ALA A 75 5.96 -10.80 -2.54
C ALA A 75 5.57 -10.00 -3.78
N THR A 76 5.90 -8.69 -3.83
CA THR A 76 5.55 -7.79 -4.94
C THR A 76 6.27 -8.17 -6.23
N ARG A 77 7.60 -8.32 -6.19
CA ARG A 77 8.37 -8.53 -7.41
C ARG A 77 8.05 -9.85 -8.13
N ARG A 78 7.74 -10.94 -7.39
CA ARG A 78 7.32 -12.22 -8.00
C ARG A 78 5.88 -12.22 -8.53
N ARG A 79 5.10 -11.18 -8.25
CA ARG A 79 3.69 -11.05 -8.65
C ARG A 79 3.43 -9.97 -9.69
N GLY A 80 4.50 -9.38 -10.23
CA GLY A 80 4.38 -8.33 -11.24
C GLY A 80 3.88 -7.00 -10.65
N VAL A 81 4.15 -6.73 -9.36
CA VAL A 81 3.70 -5.51 -8.67
C VAL A 81 4.89 -4.57 -8.44
N LEU A 82 4.76 -3.33 -8.88
CA LEU A 82 5.72 -2.26 -8.60
C LEU A 82 5.63 -1.88 -7.12
N LEU A 83 6.75 -1.93 -6.41
CA LEU A 83 6.81 -1.51 -5.01
C LEU A 83 7.36 -0.09 -4.91
N LEU A 84 6.62 0.79 -4.27
CA LEU A 84 7.02 2.14 -3.89
C LEU A 84 7.16 2.19 -2.37
N ALA A 85 8.33 2.62 -1.89
CA ALA A 85 8.66 2.66 -0.48
C ALA A 85 9.15 4.06 -0.08
N PRO A 86 8.24 4.95 0.31
CA PRO A 86 8.59 6.32 0.72
C PRO A 86 9.40 6.34 2.01
N ASN A 87 10.21 7.39 2.16
CA ASN A 87 10.99 7.68 3.36
C ASN A 87 10.24 8.68 4.24
N GLY A 88 9.77 8.23 5.39
CA GLY A 88 9.10 9.10 6.37
C GLY A 88 10.05 10.10 7.01
N ALA A 89 9.57 11.31 7.28
CA ALA A 89 10.31 12.33 8.01
C ALA A 89 10.67 11.82 9.42
N GLY A 90 11.91 12.02 9.87
CA GLY A 90 12.36 11.49 11.16
C GLY A 90 12.27 9.96 11.29
N LYS A 91 12.22 9.21 10.17
CA LYS A 91 12.04 7.75 10.12
C LYS A 91 10.71 7.28 10.72
N THR A 92 9.67 8.08 10.62
CA THR A 92 8.32 7.80 11.14
C THR A 92 7.25 8.44 10.26
N TRP A 93 5.99 8.35 10.68
CA TRP A 93 4.81 8.89 10.03
C TRP A 93 3.94 9.59 11.05
N ASP A 94 3.33 10.68 10.65
CA ASP A 94 2.45 11.47 11.50
C ASP A 94 0.98 11.04 11.28
N PHE A 95 0.65 9.82 11.69
CA PHE A 95 -0.67 9.23 11.45
C PHE A 95 -1.74 9.62 12.47
N TRP A 96 -1.36 10.33 13.55
CA TRP A 96 -2.27 10.80 14.60
C TRP A 96 -2.73 12.25 14.42
N ARG A 97 -2.24 12.95 13.40
CA ARG A 97 -2.56 14.34 13.09
C ARG A 97 -3.04 14.46 11.65
N SER A 98 -4.13 15.19 11.42
CA SER A 98 -4.68 15.42 10.09
C SER A 98 -4.03 16.59 9.34
N ASP A 99 -3.30 17.47 10.05
CA ASP A 99 -2.68 18.69 9.51
C ASP A 99 -1.26 18.48 8.96
N THR A 100 -0.86 17.25 8.72
CA THR A 100 0.48 16.91 8.25
C THR A 100 0.53 16.46 6.81
N ASP A 101 1.69 16.63 6.16
CA ASP A 101 1.90 16.43 4.72
C ASP A 101 2.07 14.96 4.30
N ASP A 102 1.99 13.98 5.20
CA ASP A 102 2.33 12.59 4.86
C ASP A 102 1.35 11.94 3.88
N VAL A 103 0.06 12.32 3.90
CA VAL A 103 -0.91 11.84 2.91
C VAL A 103 -0.58 12.43 1.53
N ALA A 104 -0.46 13.75 1.43
CA ALA A 104 -0.08 14.43 0.20
C ALA A 104 1.29 13.97 -0.33
N PHE A 105 2.23 13.64 0.55
CA PHE A 105 3.50 13.04 0.15
C PHE A 105 3.31 11.67 -0.51
N GLY A 106 2.49 10.80 0.06
CA GLY A 106 2.16 9.50 -0.56
C GLY A 106 1.53 9.66 -1.96
N GLU A 107 0.66 10.65 -2.12
CA GLU A 107 0.05 10.99 -3.42
C GLU A 107 1.10 11.49 -4.42
N ARG A 108 2.03 12.36 -4.00
CA ARG A 108 3.14 12.82 -4.85
C ARG A 108 4.07 11.67 -5.26
N VAL A 109 4.31 10.70 -4.39
CA VAL A 109 5.08 9.49 -4.71
C VAL A 109 4.40 8.70 -5.83
N LEU A 110 3.09 8.46 -5.73
CA LEU A 110 2.32 7.78 -6.78
C LEU A 110 2.32 8.57 -8.10
N ALA A 111 2.15 9.89 -8.02
CA ALA A 111 2.17 10.77 -9.19
C ALA A 111 3.54 10.82 -9.88
N ASP A 112 4.64 10.83 -9.13
CA ASP A 112 6.00 10.80 -9.69
C ASP A 112 6.33 9.43 -10.29
N ALA A 113 5.97 8.35 -9.59
CA ALA A 113 6.14 6.99 -10.11
C ALA A 113 5.38 6.78 -11.44
N ALA A 114 4.18 7.36 -11.60
CA ALA A 114 3.40 7.28 -12.83
C ALA A 114 4.03 8.02 -14.02
N LYS A 115 4.98 8.92 -13.79
CA LYS A 115 5.78 9.56 -14.86
C LYS A 115 6.92 8.66 -15.35
N ARG A 116 7.34 7.70 -14.52
CA ARG A 116 8.51 6.83 -14.76
C ARG A 116 8.12 5.43 -15.22
N TYR A 117 6.96 4.95 -14.76
CA TYR A 117 6.46 3.60 -14.98
C TYR A 117 5.02 3.67 -15.50
N PRO A 118 4.64 2.86 -16.48
CA PRO A 118 3.25 2.66 -16.84
C PRO A 118 2.54 1.96 -15.65
N ILE A 119 1.67 2.70 -14.96
CA ILE A 119 0.93 2.19 -13.80
C ILE A 119 -0.48 1.77 -14.22
N ASP A 120 -0.88 0.57 -13.83
CA ASP A 120 -2.27 0.14 -13.84
C ASP A 120 -3.03 0.82 -12.69
N ARG A 121 -3.74 1.90 -13.02
CA ARG A 121 -4.50 2.71 -12.05
C ARG A 121 -5.67 1.97 -11.42
N SER A 122 -6.12 0.87 -11.99
CA SER A 122 -7.17 0.03 -11.40
C SER A 122 -6.68 -0.86 -10.27
N ASN A 123 -5.35 -1.02 -10.14
CA ASN A 123 -4.68 -1.86 -9.16
C ASN A 123 -3.65 -1.09 -8.34
N VAL A 124 -4.11 -0.02 -7.67
CA VAL A 124 -3.32 0.74 -6.68
C VAL A 124 -3.58 0.16 -5.30
N PHE A 125 -2.55 -0.43 -4.70
CA PHE A 125 -2.57 -0.97 -3.35
C PHE A 125 -1.83 -0.04 -2.40
N VAL A 126 -2.38 0.14 -1.20
CA VAL A 126 -1.73 0.88 -0.12
C VAL A 126 -1.46 -0.08 1.03
N SER A 127 -0.28 -0.03 1.59
CA SER A 127 0.10 -1.01 2.61
C SER A 127 1.05 -0.43 3.65
N GLY A 128 1.18 -1.14 4.77
CA GLY A 128 2.14 -0.75 5.80
C GLY A 128 2.24 -1.77 6.92
N TYR A 129 3.24 -1.56 7.77
CA TYR A 129 3.47 -2.35 8.97
C TYR A 129 3.63 -1.44 10.18
N SER A 130 3.01 -1.79 11.33
CA SER A 130 3.12 -1.03 12.57
C SER A 130 2.68 0.44 12.36
N TYR A 131 3.51 1.43 12.67
CA TYR A 131 3.26 2.84 12.36
C TYR A 131 2.99 3.09 10.87
N GLY A 132 3.65 2.34 9.99
CA GLY A 132 3.35 2.40 8.57
C GLY A 132 1.97 1.84 8.22
N SER A 133 1.48 0.86 8.96
CA SER A 133 0.11 0.38 8.82
C SER A 133 -0.92 1.43 9.27
N ALA A 134 -0.63 2.12 10.38
CA ALA A 134 -1.45 3.25 10.81
C ALA A 134 -1.46 4.38 9.76
N MET A 135 -0.31 4.65 9.12
CA MET A 135 -0.24 5.60 8.02
C MET A 135 -1.00 5.12 6.78
N ALA A 136 -0.96 3.82 6.47
CA ALA A 136 -1.73 3.26 5.35
C ALA A 136 -3.26 3.41 5.58
N TRP A 137 -3.72 3.21 6.80
CA TRP A 137 -5.10 3.45 7.19
C TRP A 137 -5.49 4.93 7.04
N ARG A 138 -4.63 5.83 7.55
CA ARG A 138 -4.84 7.27 7.42
C ARG A 138 -4.86 7.69 5.94
N PHE A 139 -3.91 7.22 5.16
CA PHE A 139 -3.84 7.52 3.72
C PHE A 139 -5.14 7.13 3.01
N ALA A 140 -5.62 5.90 3.22
CA ALA A 140 -6.86 5.44 2.59
C ALA A 140 -8.11 6.18 3.08
N CYS A 141 -8.06 6.73 4.30
CA CYS A 141 -9.12 7.52 4.90
C CYS A 141 -9.21 8.96 4.36
N GLU A 142 -8.04 9.56 4.05
CA GLU A 142 -7.96 10.99 3.70
C GLU A 142 -7.68 11.26 2.20
N THR A 143 -7.23 10.25 1.42
CA THR A 143 -6.95 10.44 0.00
C THR A 143 -8.20 10.39 -0.87
N ASP A 144 -8.22 11.20 -1.93
CA ASP A 144 -9.21 11.12 -3.00
C ASP A 144 -8.83 10.13 -4.12
N LEU A 145 -7.65 9.49 -4.02
CA LEU A 145 -7.22 8.52 -5.02
C LEU A 145 -8.04 7.22 -4.93
N ASP A 146 -8.26 6.62 -6.09
CA ASP A 146 -8.93 5.32 -6.18
C ASP A 146 -8.01 4.19 -5.69
N VAL A 147 -8.11 3.88 -4.40
CA VAL A 147 -7.36 2.80 -3.76
C VAL A 147 -8.11 1.48 -3.94
N ARG A 148 -7.50 0.55 -4.71
CA ARG A 148 -8.08 -0.78 -4.92
C ARG A 148 -8.15 -1.60 -3.63
N ALA A 149 -7.10 -1.57 -2.82
CA ALA A 149 -7.10 -2.23 -1.52
C ALA A 149 -6.08 -1.64 -0.54
N VAL A 150 -6.44 -1.67 0.75
CA VAL A 150 -5.51 -1.46 1.87
C VAL A 150 -5.04 -2.81 2.38
N LEU A 151 -3.72 -2.97 2.54
CA LEU A 151 -3.06 -4.16 3.08
C LEU A 151 -2.33 -3.79 4.38
N ALA A 152 -3.02 -3.84 5.50
CA ALA A 152 -2.57 -3.32 6.78
C ALA A 152 -2.05 -4.44 7.71
N VAL A 153 -0.84 -4.27 8.25
CA VAL A 153 -0.21 -5.26 9.14
C VAL A 153 0.07 -4.64 10.51
N SER A 154 -0.55 -5.15 11.56
CA SER A 154 -0.30 -4.77 12.96
C SER A 154 -0.28 -3.25 13.18
N GLY A 155 -1.35 -2.56 12.80
CA GLY A 155 -1.52 -1.13 12.97
C GLY A 155 -2.97 -0.76 13.25
N THR A 156 -3.20 0.50 13.59
CA THR A 156 -4.53 1.02 13.93
C THR A 156 -4.79 2.35 13.25
N LEU A 157 -6.03 2.80 13.31
CA LEU A 157 -6.45 4.14 12.92
C LEU A 157 -6.94 4.86 14.18
N ARG A 158 -6.64 6.15 14.28
CA ARG A 158 -7.15 6.95 15.38
C ARG A 158 -8.67 7.06 15.32
N GLN A 159 -9.36 6.78 16.41
CA GLN A 159 -10.84 6.73 16.47
C GLN A 159 -11.53 8.06 16.17
N THR A 160 -10.80 9.17 16.28
CA THR A 160 -11.32 10.52 15.95
C THR A 160 -11.05 10.93 14.50
N THR A 161 -10.48 10.06 13.67
CA THR A 161 -10.21 10.37 12.26
C THR A 161 -11.50 10.27 11.47
N GLU A 162 -11.86 11.36 10.80
CA GLU A 162 -12.97 11.38 9.83
C GLU A 162 -12.43 11.00 8.46
N CYS A 163 -13.10 10.07 7.77
CA CYS A 163 -12.68 9.60 6.46
C CYS A 163 -13.48 10.28 5.34
N SER A 164 -12.78 11.00 4.46
CA SER A 164 -13.35 11.53 3.21
C SER A 164 -13.17 10.52 2.06
N GLY A 165 -12.06 9.78 2.05
CA GLY A 165 -11.78 8.72 1.09
C GLY A 165 -12.40 7.36 1.48
N ALA A 166 -12.42 6.43 0.54
CA ALA A 166 -12.83 5.05 0.79
C ALA A 166 -12.16 4.09 -0.19
N PRO A 167 -11.35 3.12 0.28
CA PRO A 167 -10.80 2.07 -0.56
C PRO A 167 -11.92 1.13 -1.06
N ARG A 168 -11.67 0.38 -2.12
CA ARG A 168 -12.64 -0.63 -2.60
C ARG A 168 -12.63 -1.87 -1.72
N GLU A 169 -11.47 -2.21 -1.13
CA GLU A 169 -11.31 -3.36 -0.24
C GLU A 169 -10.33 -3.04 0.88
N VAL A 170 -10.56 -3.59 2.06
CA VAL A 170 -9.60 -3.53 3.17
C VAL A 170 -9.24 -4.93 3.63
N ARG A 171 -7.95 -5.15 3.87
CA ARG A 171 -7.40 -6.40 4.39
C ARG A 171 -6.44 -6.11 5.53
N HIS A 172 -6.72 -6.68 6.67
CA HIS A 172 -5.92 -6.48 7.86
C HIS A 172 -5.42 -7.81 8.41
N VAL A 173 -4.19 -7.81 8.93
CA VAL A 173 -3.67 -8.92 9.73
C VAL A 173 -3.10 -8.42 11.04
N HIS A 174 -3.40 -9.14 12.12
CA HIS A 174 -2.96 -8.78 13.46
C HIS A 174 -2.63 -10.01 14.32
N GLY A 175 -1.65 -9.85 15.19
CA GLY A 175 -1.30 -10.86 16.19
C GLY A 175 -2.11 -10.70 17.46
N LEU A 176 -2.72 -11.79 17.97
CA LEU A 176 -3.52 -11.77 19.18
C LEU A 176 -2.71 -11.48 20.45
N THR A 177 -1.39 -11.66 20.39
CA THR A 177 -0.46 -11.34 21.50
C THR A 177 0.45 -10.18 21.15
N ASP A 178 0.02 -9.30 20.25
CA ASP A 178 0.73 -8.07 19.93
C ASP A 178 0.67 -7.11 21.13
N THR A 179 1.85 -6.76 21.67
CA THR A 179 2.01 -5.84 22.82
C THR A 179 2.61 -4.50 22.42
N VAL A 180 2.80 -4.26 21.13
CA VAL A 180 3.31 -2.99 20.58
C VAL A 180 2.18 -2.17 20.01
N MET A 181 1.30 -2.83 19.27
CA MET A 181 0.05 -2.28 18.77
C MET A 181 -1.03 -3.27 19.19
N ASP A 182 -1.49 -3.13 20.42
CA ASP A 182 -2.42 -4.08 21.03
C ASP A 182 -3.56 -4.41 20.06
N PHE A 183 -3.91 -5.68 19.99
CA PHE A 183 -5.12 -6.09 19.30
C PHE A 183 -6.30 -5.63 20.17
N PRO A 184 -6.97 -4.51 19.83
CA PRO A 184 -8.10 -4.07 20.61
C PRO A 184 -9.21 -5.08 20.40
N MET A 185 -9.46 -5.84 21.42
CA MET A 185 -10.69 -6.58 21.56
C MET A 185 -11.82 -5.56 21.55
N GLY A 186 -12.59 -5.50 20.47
CA GLY A 186 -13.84 -4.75 20.43
C GLY A 186 -14.78 -5.24 21.55
N GLN A 187 -15.93 -4.63 21.66
CA GLN A 187 -16.94 -5.02 22.62
C GLN A 187 -17.33 -6.51 22.45
N ASP A 188 -17.17 -7.05 21.25
CA ASP A 188 -17.37 -8.45 20.87
C ASP A 188 -16.05 -9.24 20.75
N GLY A 189 -14.92 -8.63 21.07
CA GLY A 189 -13.63 -9.29 21.30
C GLY A 189 -12.83 -9.71 20.07
N ASP A 190 -13.18 -9.34 18.85
CA ASP A 190 -12.63 -10.02 17.69
C ASP A 190 -12.23 -9.15 16.48
N GLU A 191 -12.33 -7.82 16.58
CA GLU A 191 -11.92 -6.93 15.48
C GLU A 191 -11.21 -5.64 15.94
N THR A 192 -10.36 -5.10 15.08
CA THR A 192 -9.70 -3.82 15.33
C THR A 192 -10.59 -2.65 14.90
N TYR A 193 -10.37 -1.45 15.49
CA TYR A 193 -11.14 -0.26 15.18
C TYR A 193 -11.24 0.04 13.67
N PRO A 194 -10.14 0.05 12.87
CA PRO A 194 -10.26 0.33 11.44
C PRO A 194 -11.08 -0.72 10.69
N VAL A 195 -11.04 -1.99 11.09
CA VAL A 195 -11.90 -3.03 10.52
C VAL A 195 -13.37 -2.74 10.80
N ALA A 196 -13.71 -2.45 12.06
CA ALA A 196 -15.07 -2.08 12.45
C ALA A 196 -15.56 -0.81 11.74
N LEU A 197 -14.69 0.20 11.59
CA LEU A 197 -15.00 1.42 10.86
C LEU A 197 -15.41 1.13 9.42
N TRP A 198 -14.57 0.39 8.68
CA TRP A 198 -14.82 0.13 7.27
C TRP A 198 -15.99 -0.82 7.03
N ARG A 199 -16.22 -1.78 7.94
CA ARG A 199 -17.45 -2.58 7.90
C ARG A 199 -18.71 -1.71 7.96
N ARG A 200 -18.74 -0.76 8.90
CA ARG A 200 -19.87 0.17 9.03
C ARG A 200 -20.01 1.08 7.81
N GLN A 201 -18.91 1.67 7.35
CA GLN A 201 -18.93 2.58 6.19
C GLN A 201 -19.32 1.87 4.89
N PHE A 202 -18.95 0.62 4.74
CA PHE A 202 -19.32 -0.18 3.58
C PHE A 202 -20.71 -0.81 3.70
N GLY A 203 -21.38 -0.64 4.83
CA GLY A 203 -22.69 -1.25 5.07
C GLY A 203 -22.66 -2.76 4.94
N CYS A 204 -21.62 -3.40 5.47
CA CYS A 204 -21.48 -4.84 5.39
C CYS A 204 -22.48 -5.57 6.27
N GLY A 205 -23.05 -6.66 5.75
CA GLY A 205 -23.82 -7.62 6.52
C GLY A 205 -22.99 -8.51 7.43
N ASP A 206 -23.50 -9.69 7.75
CA ASP A 206 -22.79 -10.65 8.61
C ASP A 206 -21.50 -11.19 7.98
N ALA A 207 -20.56 -11.54 8.84
CA ALA A 207 -19.35 -12.20 8.39
C ALA A 207 -19.67 -13.62 7.86
N ARG A 208 -18.94 -14.05 6.85
CA ARG A 208 -18.91 -15.47 6.49
C ARG A 208 -18.31 -16.29 7.64
N ALA A 209 -18.67 -17.58 7.69
CA ALA A 209 -18.05 -18.50 8.62
C ALA A 209 -16.51 -18.42 8.53
N ALA A 210 -15.86 -18.32 9.69
CA ALA A 210 -14.42 -18.15 9.75
C ALA A 210 -13.69 -19.30 9.05
N GLN A 211 -12.71 -18.94 8.22
CA GLN A 211 -11.87 -19.89 7.51
C GLN A 211 -10.48 -19.93 8.13
N TRP A 212 -9.87 -21.12 8.13
CA TRP A 212 -8.50 -21.27 8.56
C TRP A 212 -7.59 -21.46 7.37
N TRP A 213 -6.48 -20.75 7.36
CA TRP A 213 -5.42 -20.98 6.39
C TRP A 213 -4.06 -20.93 7.09
N GLY A 214 -3.05 -21.53 6.52
CA GLY A 214 -1.74 -21.64 7.12
C GLY A 214 -0.63 -21.36 6.15
N ASN A 215 0.51 -21.03 6.72
CA ASN A 215 1.77 -20.85 6.02
C ASN A 215 2.84 -21.75 6.66
N VAL A 216 3.95 -21.97 5.97
CA VAL A 216 5.06 -22.80 6.47
C VAL A 216 6.08 -21.93 7.19
N PRO A 217 6.58 -22.37 8.33
CA PRO A 217 6.07 -23.21 9.41
C PRO A 217 5.20 -22.41 10.39
N PRO A 218 4.51 -23.00 11.30
CA PRO A 218 3.08 -23.24 11.41
C PRO A 218 2.32 -22.05 11.98
N ILE A 219 2.26 -20.92 11.30
CA ILE A 219 1.31 -19.86 11.66
C ILE A 219 -0.02 -20.18 11.00
N LYS A 220 -1.03 -20.45 11.80
CA LYS A 220 -2.41 -20.57 11.36
C LYS A 220 -3.11 -19.23 11.54
N TYR A 221 -3.85 -18.83 10.53
CA TYR A 221 -4.66 -17.63 10.52
C TYR A 221 -6.12 -18.02 10.60
N LYS A 222 -6.85 -17.36 11.49
CA LYS A 222 -8.31 -17.32 11.43
C LYS A 222 -8.69 -16.14 10.55
N ARG A 223 -9.31 -16.41 9.42
CA ARG A 223 -9.79 -15.39 8.49
C ARG A 223 -11.28 -15.16 8.68
N THR A 224 -11.65 -13.92 8.87
CA THR A 224 -13.03 -13.44 8.84
C THR A 224 -13.21 -12.57 7.59
N VAL A 225 -14.30 -12.76 6.85
CA VAL A 225 -14.59 -12.06 5.61
C VAL A 225 -16.00 -11.49 5.66
N TRP A 226 -16.10 -10.21 5.33
CA TRP A 226 -17.36 -9.51 5.06
C TRP A 226 -17.34 -9.11 3.60
N ASP A 227 -18.17 -9.70 2.78
CA ASP A 227 -18.27 -9.44 1.34
C ASP A 227 -19.72 -9.19 0.89
N ASP A 228 -20.67 -9.26 1.80
CA ASP A 228 -22.00 -8.69 1.62
C ASP A 228 -21.94 -7.20 2.07
N CYS A 229 -21.31 -6.39 1.24
CA CYS A 229 -21.11 -4.96 1.48
C CYS A 229 -21.62 -4.14 0.31
N ALA A 230 -22.09 -2.91 0.56
CA ALA A 230 -22.59 -2.02 -0.47
C ALA A 230 -21.52 -1.75 -1.56
N GLY A 231 -21.95 -1.73 -2.83
CA GLY A 231 -21.09 -1.44 -3.97
C GLY A 231 -20.01 -2.49 -4.26
N GLY A 232 -20.22 -3.74 -3.83
CA GLY A 232 -19.28 -4.85 -4.05
C GLY A 232 -17.96 -4.70 -3.29
N ARG A 233 -17.96 -3.91 -2.21
CA ARG A 233 -16.79 -3.72 -1.33
C ARG A 233 -16.57 -4.94 -0.46
N ARG A 234 -15.38 -5.02 0.16
CA ARG A 234 -15.01 -6.19 0.95
C ARG A 234 -14.11 -5.81 2.12
N VAL A 235 -14.28 -6.51 3.24
CA VAL A 235 -13.43 -6.42 4.42
C VAL A 235 -12.92 -7.80 4.78
N VAL A 236 -11.60 -7.91 5.03
CA VAL A 236 -10.94 -9.17 5.43
C VAL A 236 -10.09 -8.92 6.65
N LEU A 237 -10.29 -9.74 7.68
CA LEU A 237 -9.46 -9.78 8.87
C LEU A 237 -8.81 -11.15 9.02
N ASP A 238 -7.49 -11.17 9.05
CA ASP A 238 -6.69 -12.34 9.41
C ASP A 238 -6.10 -12.14 10.81
N VAL A 239 -6.35 -13.02 11.75
CA VAL A 239 -5.69 -13.02 13.07
C VAL A 239 -4.82 -14.24 13.24
N HIS A 240 -3.71 -14.07 13.97
CA HIS A 240 -2.79 -15.16 14.28
C HIS A 240 -2.36 -15.12 15.77
N PRO A 241 -1.97 -16.25 16.38
CA PRO A 241 -1.72 -16.33 17.83
C PRO A 241 -0.41 -15.67 18.29
N SER A 242 0.38 -15.10 17.38
CA SER A 242 1.68 -14.51 17.69
C SER A 242 1.60 -13.00 17.89
N GLY A 243 2.75 -12.35 18.16
CA GLY A 243 2.87 -10.92 18.42
C GLY A 243 3.11 -10.03 17.21
N HIS A 244 3.90 -8.97 17.40
CA HIS A 244 4.12 -7.86 16.47
C HIS A 244 5.16 -8.17 15.39
N PHE A 245 4.75 -8.60 14.20
CA PHE A 245 5.65 -8.84 13.06
C PHE A 245 4.89 -8.90 11.73
N ILE A 246 5.63 -8.84 10.62
CA ILE A 246 5.08 -9.07 9.28
C ILE A 246 5.03 -10.57 9.02
N PRO A 247 3.85 -11.19 8.91
CA PRO A 247 3.77 -12.64 8.72
C PRO A 247 4.29 -13.06 7.34
N LYS A 248 5.06 -14.16 7.30
CA LYS A 248 5.57 -14.72 6.04
C LYS A 248 4.41 -15.16 5.15
N GLY A 249 4.43 -14.77 3.88
CA GLY A 249 3.42 -15.18 2.89
C GLY A 249 2.10 -14.42 2.93
N TRP A 250 1.84 -13.60 3.95
CA TRP A 250 0.58 -12.88 4.02
C TRP A 250 0.41 -11.92 2.83
N PHE A 251 1.37 -11.01 2.58
CA PHE A 251 1.32 -10.13 1.40
C PHE A 251 1.22 -10.91 0.09
N ALA A 252 1.95 -12.02 -0.02
CA ALA A 252 1.92 -12.87 -1.19
C ALA A 252 0.50 -13.35 -1.50
N ARG A 253 -0.18 -13.91 -0.49
CA ARG A 253 -1.56 -14.37 -0.60
C ARG A 253 -2.52 -13.23 -0.95
N GLN A 254 -2.41 -12.08 -0.25
CA GLN A 254 -3.31 -10.96 -0.53
C GLN A 254 -3.18 -10.48 -1.97
N LEU A 255 -1.95 -10.35 -2.47
CA LEU A 255 -1.70 -9.91 -3.85
C LEU A 255 -2.19 -10.95 -4.87
N ASP A 256 -2.01 -12.25 -4.62
CA ASP A 256 -2.55 -13.29 -5.52
C ASP A 256 -4.06 -13.18 -5.63
N GLU A 257 -4.77 -13.11 -4.50
CA GLU A 257 -6.23 -12.99 -4.47
C GLU A 257 -6.74 -11.69 -5.13
N LEU A 258 -6.08 -10.55 -4.88
CA LEU A 258 -6.44 -9.25 -5.45
C LEU A 258 -6.19 -9.19 -6.97
N LEU A 259 -5.23 -9.94 -7.47
CA LEU A 259 -4.90 -10.06 -8.89
C LEU A 259 -5.64 -11.23 -9.57
N GLY A 260 -6.61 -11.86 -8.89
CA GLY A 260 -7.41 -12.95 -9.45
C GLY A 260 -6.64 -14.26 -9.68
N ARG A 261 -5.61 -14.51 -8.88
CA ARG A 261 -4.73 -15.68 -8.99
C ARG A 261 -4.97 -16.64 -7.81
N GLU A 262 -4.73 -17.92 -8.06
CA GLU A 262 -4.66 -18.90 -6.96
C GLU A 262 -3.48 -18.56 -6.03
N PRO A 263 -3.70 -18.48 -4.69
CA PRO A 263 -2.66 -18.15 -3.75
C PRO A 263 -1.52 -19.17 -3.77
N LYS A 264 -0.34 -18.70 -4.16
CA LYS A 264 0.90 -19.49 -4.08
C LYS A 264 1.68 -19.03 -2.86
N LEU A 265 1.90 -19.93 -1.92
CA LEU A 265 2.76 -19.65 -0.79
C LEU A 265 4.22 -19.50 -1.25
N PRO A 266 4.99 -18.57 -0.62
CA PRO A 266 6.35 -18.24 -1.04
C PRO A 266 7.31 -19.40 -0.87
#